data_57a167c8ae6465675849206ae68b5ebc
#
_entry.id   57a167c8ae6465675849206ae68b5ebc
#
_cell.length_a   1.000
_cell.length_b   1.000
_cell.length_c   1.000
_cell.angle_alpha   90.00
_cell.angle_beta   90.00
_cell.angle_gamma   90.00
#
_symmetry.space_group_name_H-M   'P 1'
#
loop_
_entity.id
_entity.type
_entity.pdbx_description
1 polymer ?
#
loop_
_entity_poly.entity_id
_entity_poly.type
_entity_poly.pdbx_seq_one_letter_code
_entity_poly.pdbx_strand_id
1 'polypeptide(L)'
;DEGATEVKMKGIYIDGYQSYDYYPGTYLMDFYRLNGATNQLEVASQEIQLVKNEDGKSYWLKGLEYDILVTYDKPRGGLSILPQFLKKVQGGYVYLAMWDLMNDYVLRSPAIGLISYPTTDGIYLVDNGVWIGEISGFIFGVYNSQDEEASFMGYTDAVAAIRLVKKTIEE
;
A
#
# COMPACT_ATOMS: atom_id res chain seq x y z
N ASP A 1 14.31 -13.29 26.96
CA ASP A 1 14.18 -12.65 26.48
C ASP A 1 14.47 -12.16 26.06
N GLU A 2 14.85 -12.28 26.07
CA GLU A 2 14.75 -11.59 25.43
C GLU A 2 14.39 -11.67 24.76
N GLY A 3 14.37 -12.38 24.69
CA GLY A 3 13.79 -12.22 23.87
C GLY A 3 13.05 -12.12 23.80
N ALA A 4 12.64 -12.57 24.27
CA ALA A 4 11.92 -12.09 24.07
C ALA A 4 12.16 -11.19 24.12
N THR A 5 12.63 -11.02 24.46
CA THR A 5 12.60 -10.10 24.23
C THR A 5 13.15 -9.50 23.64
N GLU A 6 13.41 -9.67 23.28
CA GLU A 6 13.26 -9.03 22.59
C GLU A 6 12.38 -8.97 22.17
N VAL A 7 11.75 -9.59 22.64
CA VAL A 7 10.82 -9.40 22.21
C VAL A 7 10.36 -8.89 22.70
N LYS A 8 10.37 -8.96 23.20
CA LYS A 8 9.96 -8.35 23.38
C LYS A 8 10.32 -7.41 23.55
N MET A 9 10.95 -7.00 23.89
CA MET A 9 10.98 -6.05 23.66
C MET A 9 11.22 -5.80 22.86
N LYS A 10 11.32 -6.34 22.52
CA LYS A 10 10.86 -6.02 21.68
C LYS A 10 9.66 -6.00 21.88
N GLY A 11 9.47 -5.89 22.19
CA GLY A 11 8.51 -6.09 22.40
C GLY A 11 7.29 -5.76 22.62
N ILE A 12 7.06 -4.74 22.49
CA ILE A 12 5.75 -4.19 22.53
C ILE A 12 4.99 -4.39 21.22
N TYR A 13 5.69 -4.89 20.19
CA TYR A 13 5.05 -5.11 18.90
C TYR A 13 4.52 -6.52 18.81
N ILE A 14 3.35 -6.68 18.19
CA ILE A 14 2.83 -7.99 17.83
C ILE A 14 3.80 -8.60 16.82
N ASP A 15 3.86 -9.93 16.77
CA ASP A 15 4.82 -10.63 15.92
C ASP A 15 4.87 -10.01 14.54
N GLY A 16 6.08 -9.62 14.11
CA GLY A 16 6.30 -9.08 12.78
C GLY A 16 6.04 -7.61 12.61
N TYR A 17 5.42 -6.93 13.58
CA TYR A 17 5.26 -5.48 13.54
C TYR A 17 6.53 -4.86 14.08
N GLN A 18 6.95 -3.72 13.51
CA GLN A 18 8.29 -3.20 13.71
C GLN A 18 8.30 -1.71 14.00
N SER A 19 9.47 -1.22 14.39
CA SER A 19 9.67 0.21 14.58
C SER A 19 9.73 0.94 13.24
N TYR A 20 9.61 2.26 13.31
CA TYR A 20 9.65 3.11 12.12
C TYR A 20 10.90 2.87 11.28
N ASP A 21 12.05 2.73 11.94
CA ASP A 21 13.32 2.62 11.23
C ASP A 21 13.56 1.25 10.61
N TYR A 22 12.70 0.29 10.89
CA TYR A 22 12.84 -1.05 10.28
C TYR A 22 12.42 -1.07 8.82
N TYR A 23 11.39 -0.30 8.47
CA TYR A 23 10.73 -0.45 7.17
C TYR A 23 11.48 0.12 5.97
N PRO A 24 12.30 1.17 6.08
CA PRO A 24 13.02 1.63 4.89
C PRO A 24 13.86 0.53 4.29
N GLY A 25 13.90 0.48 2.97
CA GLY A 25 14.71 -0.51 2.26
C GLY A 25 14.05 -0.93 0.97
N THR A 26 14.62 -1.96 0.37
CA THR A 26 14.18 -2.50 -0.90
C THR A 26 13.32 -3.74 -0.68
N TYR A 27 12.23 -3.83 -1.41
CA TYR A 27 11.29 -4.95 -1.30
C TYR A 27 10.98 -5.49 -2.69
N LEU A 28 10.63 -6.77 -2.73
CA LEU A 28 9.94 -7.32 -3.89
C LEU A 28 8.46 -7.27 -3.57
N MET A 29 7.71 -6.59 -4.41
CA MET A 29 6.25 -6.49 -4.29
C MET A 29 5.64 -7.50 -5.24
N ASP A 30 4.96 -8.50 -4.67
CA ASP A 30 4.21 -9.51 -5.43
C ASP A 30 2.74 -9.13 -5.39
N PHE A 31 2.05 -9.28 -6.52
CA PHE A 31 0.66 -8.87 -6.61
C PHE A 31 0.01 -9.46 -7.84
N TYR A 32 -1.30 -9.22 -7.97
CA TYR A 32 -2.02 -9.48 -9.22
C TYR A 32 -2.32 -8.13 -9.85
N ARG A 33 -2.09 -8.05 -11.15
CA ARG A 33 -2.36 -6.83 -11.93
C ARG A 33 -3.48 -7.10 -12.90
N LEU A 34 -4.42 -6.17 -12.99
CA LEU A 34 -5.50 -6.28 -13.94
C LEU A 34 -4.99 -5.92 -15.33
N ASN A 35 -5.17 -6.86 -16.26
CA ASN A 35 -4.87 -6.62 -17.67
C ASN A 35 -6.10 -5.98 -18.30
N GLY A 36 -5.99 -4.71 -18.70
CA GLY A 36 -7.13 -3.98 -19.23
C GLY A 36 -7.65 -4.49 -20.56
N ALA A 37 -6.80 -5.20 -21.34
CA ALA A 37 -7.21 -5.73 -22.62
C ALA A 37 -8.02 -7.01 -22.48
N THR A 38 -7.69 -7.85 -21.50
CA THR A 38 -8.36 -9.14 -21.30
C THR A 38 -9.32 -9.14 -20.13
N ASN A 39 -9.25 -8.10 -19.30
CA ASN A 39 -10.04 -7.99 -18.06
C ASN A 39 -9.77 -9.16 -17.11
N GLN A 40 -8.54 -9.65 -17.11
CA GLN A 40 -8.14 -10.76 -16.23
C GLN A 40 -6.96 -10.33 -15.35
N LEU A 41 -6.88 -10.95 -14.18
CA LEU A 41 -5.78 -10.72 -13.27
C LEU A 41 -4.59 -11.57 -13.67
N GLU A 42 -3.41 -10.97 -13.59
CA GLU A 42 -2.15 -11.66 -13.92
C GLU A 42 -1.17 -11.49 -12.78
N VAL A 43 -0.42 -12.54 -12.49
CA VAL A 43 0.62 -12.50 -11.46
C VAL A 43 1.73 -11.56 -11.91
N ALA A 44 2.19 -10.72 -11.00
CA ALA A 44 3.24 -9.75 -11.31
C ALA A 44 4.13 -9.55 -10.09
N SER A 45 5.33 -9.05 -10.34
CA SER A 45 6.29 -8.70 -9.30
C SER A 45 7.01 -7.44 -9.71
N GLN A 46 7.30 -6.59 -8.74
CA GLN A 46 7.98 -5.33 -8.99
C GLN A 46 8.88 -5.02 -7.81
N GLU A 47 10.13 -4.67 -8.09
CA GLU A 47 11.00 -4.17 -7.03
C GLU A 47 10.58 -2.75 -6.67
N ILE A 48 10.39 -2.51 -5.36
CA ILE A 48 10.03 -1.19 -4.85
C ILE A 48 10.94 -0.82 -3.69
N GLN A 49 10.91 0.43 -3.31
CA GLN A 49 11.67 0.92 -2.18
C GLN A 49 10.77 1.74 -1.26
N LEU A 50 10.95 1.56 0.04
CA LEU A 50 10.40 2.47 1.03
C LEU A 50 11.50 3.40 1.47
N VAL A 51 11.31 4.69 1.25
CA VAL A 51 12.29 5.71 1.57
C VAL A 51 11.74 6.57 2.71
N LYS A 52 12.52 6.63 3.79
CA LYS A 52 12.09 7.31 5.00
C LYS A 52 11.97 8.81 4.77
N ASN A 53 10.88 9.40 5.24
CA ASN A 53 10.73 10.84 5.29
C ASN A 53 11.35 11.37 6.58
N GLU A 54 11.62 12.68 6.61
CA GLU A 54 12.26 13.28 7.78
C GLU A 54 11.27 13.56 8.90
N ASP A 55 9.99 13.34 8.67
CA ASP A 55 8.95 13.64 9.66
C ASP A 55 8.83 12.57 10.75
N GLY A 56 9.51 11.43 10.60
CA GLY A 56 9.42 10.34 11.57
C GLY A 56 8.10 9.59 11.54
N LYS A 57 7.26 9.82 10.52
CA LYS A 57 5.90 9.29 10.48
C LYS A 57 5.53 8.65 9.15
N SER A 58 6.34 8.82 8.12
CA SER A 58 5.92 8.39 6.79
C SER A 58 7.11 8.02 5.93
N TYR A 59 6.79 7.41 4.81
CA TYR A 59 7.75 6.96 3.80
C TYR A 59 7.19 7.27 2.43
N TRP A 60 8.08 7.31 1.46
CA TRP A 60 7.68 7.24 0.05
C TRP A 60 7.90 5.82 -0.44
N LEU A 61 6.87 5.25 -1.03
CA LEU A 61 6.97 3.98 -1.75
C LEU A 61 7.27 4.32 -3.19
N LYS A 62 8.47 3.95 -3.65
CA LYS A 62 8.97 4.26 -4.98
C LYS A 62 9.16 2.99 -5.79
N GLY A 63 9.05 3.10 -7.10
CA GLY A 63 9.26 1.98 -8.01
C GLY A 63 8.03 1.62 -8.82
N LEU A 64 6.87 2.18 -8.47
CA LEU A 64 5.66 2.04 -9.27
C LEU A 64 5.55 3.26 -10.19
N GLU A 65 4.46 3.33 -10.94
CA GLU A 65 4.26 4.44 -11.87
C GLU A 65 4.28 5.79 -11.15
N TYR A 66 3.73 5.83 -9.95
CA TYR A 66 3.71 7.03 -9.12
C TYR A 66 4.21 6.70 -7.73
N ASP A 67 4.87 7.67 -7.11
CA ASP A 67 5.29 7.52 -5.72
C ASP A 67 4.08 7.63 -4.80
N ILE A 68 4.03 6.77 -3.80
CA ILE A 68 2.91 6.68 -2.87
C ILE A 68 3.38 7.04 -1.47
N LEU A 69 2.63 7.90 -0.80
CA LEU A 69 2.90 8.19 0.61
C LEU A 69 2.35 7.07 1.47
N VAL A 70 3.22 6.49 2.31
CA VAL A 70 2.88 5.42 3.24
C VAL A 70 3.09 5.95 4.64
N THR A 71 2.09 5.80 5.49
CA THR A 71 2.14 6.31 6.85
C THR A 71 2.54 5.22 7.82
N TYR A 72 3.33 5.58 8.83
CA TYR A 72 3.68 4.67 9.91
C TYR A 72 2.68 4.81 11.05
N ASP A 73 2.07 3.71 11.42
CA ASP A 73 1.10 3.65 12.51
C ASP A 73 1.87 3.26 13.77
N LYS A 74 2.27 4.26 14.54
CA LYS A 74 3.16 4.06 15.68
C LYS A 74 2.58 3.13 16.74
N PRO A 75 1.31 3.29 17.17
CA PRO A 75 0.77 2.38 18.18
C PRO A 75 0.78 0.92 17.78
N ARG A 76 0.62 0.64 16.50
CA ARG A 76 0.56 -0.73 16.01
C ARG A 76 1.92 -1.23 15.53
N GLY A 77 2.81 -0.32 15.13
CA GLY A 77 4.10 -0.70 14.56
C GLY A 77 4.00 -1.17 13.13
N GLY A 78 3.04 -0.67 12.38
CA GLY A 78 2.78 -1.11 11.02
C GLY A 78 2.64 0.02 10.03
N LEU A 79 2.30 -0.34 8.80
CA LEU A 79 2.15 0.60 7.70
C LEU A 79 0.68 0.82 7.36
N SER A 80 0.38 1.98 6.83
CA SER A 80 -0.97 2.32 6.39
C SER A 80 -0.89 3.09 5.08
N ILE A 81 -1.76 2.75 4.13
CA ILE A 81 -1.83 3.42 2.83
C ILE A 81 -3.27 3.86 2.63
N LEU A 82 -3.44 5.17 2.41
CA LEU A 82 -4.76 5.77 2.24
C LEU A 82 -4.87 6.42 0.87
N PRO A 83 -6.10 6.62 0.38
CA PRO A 83 -6.30 7.35 -0.88
C PRO A 83 -5.63 8.72 -0.82
N GLN A 84 -5.04 9.12 -1.92
CA GLN A 84 -4.26 10.36 -1.96
C GLN A 84 -4.13 10.87 -3.38
N PHE A 85 -4.01 12.18 -3.53
CA PHE A 85 -3.71 12.79 -4.81
C PHE A 85 -2.25 12.51 -5.16
N LEU A 86 -2.01 12.12 -6.41
CA LEU A 86 -0.67 11.78 -6.86
C LEU A 86 -0.11 12.79 -7.86
N LYS A 87 -0.88 13.12 -8.91
CA LYS A 87 -0.33 13.96 -9.96
C LYS A 87 -1.43 14.50 -10.85
N LYS A 88 -1.26 15.75 -11.30
CA LYS A 88 -2.08 16.30 -12.38
C LYS A 88 -1.47 15.86 -13.71
N VAL A 89 -2.31 15.33 -14.59
CA VAL A 89 -1.87 14.88 -15.91
C VAL A 89 -2.71 15.60 -16.95
N GLN A 90 -2.34 15.43 -18.21
CA GLN A 90 -3.14 16.00 -19.29
C GLN A 90 -4.48 15.29 -19.30
N GLY A 91 -5.54 16.04 -19.13
CA GLY A 91 -6.90 15.50 -19.17
C GLY A 91 -7.42 15.00 -17.83
N GLY A 92 -6.65 15.10 -16.72
CA GLY A 92 -7.19 14.60 -15.47
C GLY A 92 -6.27 14.71 -14.29
N TYR A 93 -6.70 14.08 -13.20
CA TYR A 93 -6.00 14.09 -11.92
C TYR A 93 -5.87 12.64 -11.46
N VAL A 94 -4.65 12.21 -11.20
CA VAL A 94 -4.39 10.83 -10.78
C VAL A 94 -4.43 10.76 -9.27
N TYR A 95 -5.24 9.83 -8.77
CA TYR A 95 -5.32 9.53 -7.34
C TYR A 95 -4.99 8.07 -7.10
N LEU A 96 -4.37 7.81 -5.96
CA LEU A 96 -4.39 6.47 -5.41
C LEU A 96 -5.76 6.26 -4.82
N ALA A 97 -6.49 5.28 -5.34
CA ALA A 97 -7.81 4.94 -4.84
C ALA A 97 -7.79 3.49 -4.40
N MET A 98 -8.72 3.12 -3.53
CA MET A 98 -8.82 1.74 -3.05
C MET A 98 -9.76 0.95 -3.94
N TRP A 99 -9.49 -0.33 -4.05
CA TRP A 99 -10.17 -1.19 -5.00
C TRP A 99 -10.80 -2.37 -4.28
N ASP A 100 -12.13 -2.45 -4.35
CA ASP A 100 -12.88 -3.61 -3.90
C ASP A 100 -13.20 -4.41 -5.15
N LEU A 101 -12.35 -5.37 -5.46
CA LEU A 101 -12.44 -6.16 -6.67
C LEU A 101 -13.75 -6.95 -6.74
N MET A 102 -14.14 -7.56 -5.62
CA MET A 102 -15.30 -8.44 -5.61
C MET A 102 -16.59 -7.69 -5.91
N ASN A 103 -16.71 -6.46 -5.45
CA ASN A 103 -17.90 -5.64 -5.64
C ASN A 103 -17.73 -4.61 -6.75
N ASP A 104 -16.55 -4.56 -7.37
CA ASP A 104 -16.25 -3.65 -8.48
C ASP A 104 -16.41 -2.18 -8.08
N TYR A 105 -15.90 -1.82 -6.90
CA TYR A 105 -15.90 -0.45 -6.43
C TYR A 105 -14.50 0.14 -6.38
N VAL A 106 -14.41 1.40 -6.76
CA VAL A 106 -13.19 2.20 -6.63
C VAL A 106 -13.50 3.35 -5.68
N LEU A 107 -12.74 3.45 -4.59
CA LEU A 107 -13.07 4.33 -3.48
C LEU A 107 -11.93 5.31 -3.20
N ARG A 108 -12.28 6.57 -3.00
CA ARG A 108 -11.32 7.63 -2.70
C ARG A 108 -11.54 8.22 -1.31
N SER A 109 -12.34 7.59 -0.48
CA SER A 109 -12.59 8.09 0.86
C SER A 109 -11.30 8.09 1.68
N PRO A 110 -10.96 9.18 2.36
CA PRO A 110 -9.67 9.25 3.07
C PRO A 110 -9.56 8.30 4.25
N ALA A 111 -10.63 7.65 4.67
CA ALA A 111 -10.58 6.73 5.79
C ALA A 111 -10.46 5.27 5.39
N ILE A 112 -10.67 4.96 4.11
CA ILE A 112 -10.69 3.56 3.63
C ILE A 112 -9.37 3.27 2.97
N GLY A 113 -8.63 2.29 3.49
CA GLY A 113 -7.30 2.02 2.96
C GLY A 113 -6.79 0.63 3.28
N LEU A 114 -5.49 0.49 3.16
CA LEU A 114 -4.78 -0.75 3.39
C LEU A 114 -3.87 -0.60 4.60
N ILE A 115 -3.71 -1.69 5.34
CA ILE A 115 -2.75 -1.75 6.44
C ILE A 115 -1.85 -2.95 6.23
N SER A 116 -0.66 -2.89 6.83
CA SER A 116 0.28 -3.99 6.75
C SER A 116 -0.12 -5.11 7.71
N TYR A 117 0.06 -6.34 7.25
CA TYR A 117 -0.19 -7.53 8.04
C TYR A 117 1.01 -8.46 7.87
N PRO A 118 1.89 -8.56 8.87
CA PRO A 118 3.11 -9.34 8.72
C PRO A 118 2.84 -10.83 8.86
N THR A 119 3.53 -11.62 8.05
CA THR A 119 3.50 -13.07 8.13
C THR A 119 4.91 -13.59 7.94
N THR A 120 5.08 -14.91 8.06
CA THR A 120 6.38 -15.53 7.79
C THR A 120 6.75 -15.42 6.30
N ASP A 121 5.76 -15.19 5.43
CA ASP A 121 5.98 -15.10 3.99
C ASP A 121 6.22 -13.66 3.51
N GLY A 122 6.08 -12.69 4.40
CA GLY A 122 6.24 -11.29 4.04
C GLY A 122 5.17 -10.42 4.66
N ILE A 123 5.08 -9.20 4.18
CA ILE A 123 4.13 -8.21 4.69
C ILE A 123 3.00 -8.07 3.69
N TYR A 124 1.81 -8.48 4.07
CA TYR A 124 0.64 -8.31 3.21
C TYR A 124 0.02 -6.94 3.45
N LEU A 125 -0.52 -6.35 2.40
CA LEU A 125 -1.30 -5.12 2.51
C LEU A 125 -2.76 -5.51 2.38
N VAL A 126 -3.51 -5.30 3.46
CA VAL A 126 -4.87 -5.81 3.57
C VAL A 126 -5.85 -4.70 3.95
N ASP A 127 -7.13 -4.99 3.81
CA ASP A 127 -8.22 -4.08 4.16
C ASP A 127 -8.07 -3.57 5.58
N ASN A 128 -8.26 -2.26 5.79
CA ASN A 128 -8.16 -1.68 7.13
C ASN A 128 -9.46 -1.79 7.94
N GLY A 129 -10.49 -2.42 7.38
CA GLY A 129 -11.72 -2.71 8.13
C GLY A 129 -12.76 -1.61 8.13
N VAL A 130 -12.54 -0.51 7.44
CA VAL A 130 -13.48 0.62 7.43
C VAL A 130 -14.59 0.44 6.40
N TRP A 131 -14.25 -0.13 5.26
CA TRP A 131 -15.21 -0.36 4.17
C TRP A 131 -16.10 -1.56 4.48
N ILE A 132 -17.37 -1.49 4.08
CA ILE A 132 -18.32 -2.58 4.35
C ILE A 132 -18.03 -3.83 3.52
N GLY A 133 -17.38 -3.67 2.37
CA GLY A 133 -16.89 -4.81 1.60
C GLY A 133 -15.47 -5.13 2.04
N GLU A 134 -14.64 -5.54 1.09
CA GLU A 134 -13.25 -5.85 1.39
C GLU A 134 -12.36 -5.17 0.36
N ILE A 135 -11.41 -4.36 0.82
CA ILE A 135 -10.44 -3.72 -0.07
C ILE A 135 -9.42 -4.76 -0.48
N SER A 136 -9.32 -4.99 -1.78
CA SER A 136 -8.43 -6.01 -2.35
C SER A 136 -7.06 -5.45 -2.70
N GLY A 137 -6.99 -4.14 -3.00
CA GLY A 137 -5.76 -3.50 -3.41
C GLY A 137 -6.01 -2.06 -3.74
N PHE A 138 -5.24 -1.51 -4.71
CA PHE A 138 -5.41 -0.11 -5.06
C PHE A 138 -5.35 0.09 -6.57
N ILE A 139 -5.80 1.26 -6.98
CA ILE A 139 -5.88 1.67 -8.37
C ILE A 139 -5.24 3.05 -8.49
N PHE A 140 -4.46 3.25 -9.55
CA PHE A 140 -4.08 4.59 -9.98
C PHE A 140 -5.21 5.10 -10.86
N GLY A 141 -6.15 5.81 -10.25
CA GLY A 141 -7.36 6.24 -10.94
C GLY A 141 -7.25 7.66 -11.47
N VAL A 142 -7.84 7.90 -12.63
CA VAL A 142 -7.86 9.20 -13.25
C VAL A 142 -9.24 9.82 -13.05
N TYR A 143 -9.28 11.03 -12.51
CA TYR A 143 -10.51 11.74 -12.18
C TYR A 143 -10.55 13.07 -12.93
N ASN A 144 -11.76 13.58 -13.17
CA ASN A 144 -11.89 14.81 -13.96
C ASN A 144 -11.63 16.08 -13.15
N SER A 145 -11.55 15.99 -11.82
CA SER A 145 -11.21 17.11 -10.96
C SER A 145 -10.70 16.60 -9.62
N GLN A 146 -10.31 17.51 -8.74
CA GLN A 146 -9.89 17.16 -7.38
C GLN A 146 -11.00 17.19 -6.37
N ASP A 147 -12.21 17.50 -6.79
CA ASP A 147 -13.36 17.54 -5.89
C ASP A 147 -13.73 16.15 -5.43
N GLU A 148 -14.37 16.07 -4.27
CA GLU A 148 -14.79 14.78 -3.72
C GLU A 148 -15.79 14.07 -4.63
N GLU A 149 -16.56 14.86 -5.39
CA GLU A 149 -17.61 14.33 -6.27
C GLU A 149 -17.10 14.12 -7.70
N ALA A 150 -15.79 14.23 -7.91
CA ALA A 150 -15.24 14.06 -9.25
C ALA A 150 -15.52 12.67 -9.79
N SER A 151 -15.69 12.60 -11.11
CA SER A 151 -15.97 11.34 -11.78
C SER A 151 -14.70 10.57 -12.05
N PHE A 152 -14.76 9.27 -11.78
CA PHE A 152 -13.71 8.32 -12.14
C PHE A 152 -13.78 8.11 -13.65
N MET A 153 -12.66 8.37 -14.35
CA MET A 153 -12.64 8.32 -15.80
C MET A 153 -11.90 7.10 -16.35
N GLY A 154 -11.19 6.41 -15.49
CA GLY A 154 -10.38 5.28 -15.91
C GLY A 154 -9.19 5.11 -14.99
N TYR A 155 -8.27 4.24 -15.38
CA TYR A 155 -7.12 3.96 -14.54
C TYR A 155 -5.90 3.65 -15.40
N THR A 156 -4.71 3.81 -14.81
CA THR A 156 -3.46 3.43 -15.48
C THR A 156 -2.91 2.13 -14.92
N ASP A 157 -3.27 1.75 -13.69
CA ASP A 157 -2.86 0.49 -13.10
C ASP A 157 -3.85 0.11 -12.00
N ALA A 158 -4.06 -1.20 -11.82
CA ALA A 158 -4.94 -1.74 -10.80
C ALA A 158 -4.32 -3.01 -10.27
N VAL A 159 -4.05 -3.06 -8.97
CA VAL A 159 -3.32 -4.16 -8.35
C VAL A 159 -4.04 -4.65 -7.11
N ALA A 160 -3.91 -5.95 -6.84
CA ALA A 160 -4.58 -6.60 -5.71
C ALA A 160 -3.69 -7.67 -5.12
N ALA A 161 -4.05 -8.14 -3.93
CA ALA A 161 -3.36 -9.23 -3.24
C ALA A 161 -1.86 -8.93 -3.10
N ILE A 162 -1.56 -7.80 -2.48
CA ILE A 162 -0.21 -7.26 -2.44
C ILE A 162 0.58 -7.84 -1.27
N ARG A 163 1.78 -8.32 -1.56
CA ARG A 163 2.71 -8.81 -0.55
C ARG A 163 4.07 -8.15 -0.78
N LEU A 164 4.69 -7.68 0.29
CA LEU A 164 6.02 -7.09 0.27
C LEU A 164 7.00 -8.04 0.95
N VAL A 165 8.07 -8.39 0.24
CA VAL A 165 9.13 -9.23 0.79
C VAL A 165 10.39 -8.39 0.83
N LYS A 166 10.86 -8.11 2.04
CA LYS A 166 12.03 -7.26 2.21
C LYS A 166 13.27 -7.98 1.71
N LYS A 167 14.04 -7.30 0.87
CA LYS A 167 15.28 -7.86 0.37
C LYS A 167 16.37 -7.61 1.38
N THR A 168 17.12 -8.66 1.68
CA THR A 168 18.27 -8.54 2.56
C THR A 168 19.50 -8.19 1.74
N ILE A 169 20.40 -7.45 2.37
CA ILE A 169 21.65 -7.11 1.74
C ILE A 169 22.61 -8.26 1.97
N GLU A 170 23.18 -8.78 0.88
CA GLU A 170 24.18 -9.83 0.96
C GLU A 170 25.52 -9.19 1.27
N GLU A 171 26.24 -9.75 2.20
CA GLU A 171 27.56 -9.27 2.59
C GLU A 171 28.67 -9.88 1.74
#